data_fc559cae01b44d4411adaf14fef1792d
#
_entry.id   fc559cae01b44d4411adaf14fef1792d
#
_cell.length_a   1.000
_cell.length_b   1.000
_cell.length_c   1.000
_cell.angle_alpha   90.00
_cell.angle_beta   90.00
_cell.angle_gamma   90.00
#
_symmetry.space_group_name_H-M   'P 1'
#
loop_
_entity.id
_entity.type
_entity.pdbx_description
1 polymer ?
#
loop_
_entity_poly.entity_id
_entity_poly.type
_entity_poly.pdbx_seq_one_letter_code
_entity_poly.pdbx_strand_id
1 'polypeptide(L)'
;VKDAPAFVVNRILTRFMGEIQNVIDEGTPVAVAEKAVEPLGLPMSPLVLLELVGPAIGLHVSETLNRAFPDRFTVSPNLAAVVKAGKRGFYVYDSGKPELDPEVAALLKQGDSVLSEDQVRARVLDAVAQEIGLMLAEGVVAEAQDIDLCLITGAGWPFHLGGITPYLDREGVSDRVNGKPFLAPGVASVPA
;
A
#
# COMPACT_ATOMS: atom_id res chain seq x y z
N VAL A 1 -7.63 -7.10 18.47
CA VAL A 1 -6.40 -7.42 17.74
C VAL A 1 -5.29 -7.75 18.73
N LYS A 2 -4.41 -8.65 18.34
CA LYS A 2 -3.22 -9.01 19.12
C LYS A 2 -2.17 -7.91 19.04
N ASP A 3 -1.36 -7.74 20.08
CA ASP A 3 -0.21 -6.85 20.04
C ASP A 3 0.82 -7.37 19.04
N ALA A 4 1.01 -6.62 17.98
CA ALA A 4 1.90 -6.93 16.86
C ALA A 4 2.46 -5.64 16.24
N PRO A 5 3.65 -5.65 15.63
CA PRO A 5 4.22 -4.47 15.00
C PRO A 5 3.26 -3.82 14.01
N ALA A 6 2.99 -2.53 14.19
CA ALA A 6 2.08 -1.69 13.40
C ALA A 6 0.60 -2.12 13.41
N PHE A 7 0.21 -3.08 14.23
CA PHE A 7 -1.17 -3.60 14.33
C PHE A 7 -1.75 -4.03 12.96
N VAL A 8 -2.94 -3.52 12.59
CA VAL A 8 -3.62 -3.88 11.34
C VAL A 8 -3.46 -2.81 10.27
N VAL A 9 -3.99 -1.61 10.52
CA VAL A 9 -4.08 -0.55 9.51
C VAL A 9 -2.71 -0.14 9.00
N ASN A 10 -1.80 0.24 9.91
CA ASN A 10 -0.47 0.70 9.50
C ASN A 10 0.35 -0.42 8.84
N ARG A 11 0.16 -1.67 9.26
CA ARG A 11 0.86 -2.81 8.67
C ARG A 11 0.44 -3.03 7.20
N ILE A 12 -0.86 -3.02 6.92
CA ILE A 12 -1.38 -3.18 5.56
C ILE A 12 -1.06 -1.95 4.70
N LEU A 13 -1.25 -0.73 5.24
CA LEU A 13 -0.89 0.49 4.50
C LEU A 13 0.60 0.55 4.17
N THR A 14 1.48 0.16 5.11
CA THR A 14 2.92 0.14 4.84
C THR A 14 3.28 -0.93 3.81
N ARG A 15 2.59 -2.07 3.79
CA ARG A 15 2.78 -3.08 2.75
C ARG A 15 2.36 -2.56 1.38
N PHE A 16 1.18 -1.93 1.30
CA PHE A 16 0.66 -1.28 0.10
C PHE A 16 1.61 -0.18 -0.41
N MET A 17 1.95 0.77 0.46
CA MET A 17 2.83 1.90 0.14
C MET A 17 4.25 1.45 -0.21
N GLY A 18 4.74 0.41 0.45
CA GLY A 18 6.06 -0.17 0.20
C GLY A 18 6.18 -0.72 -1.22
N GLU A 19 5.14 -1.41 -1.73
CA GLU A 19 5.17 -1.90 -3.11
C GLU A 19 5.09 -0.78 -4.15
N ILE A 20 4.35 0.29 -3.90
CA ILE A 20 4.36 1.50 -4.75
C ILE A 20 5.77 2.11 -4.78
N GLN A 21 6.45 2.21 -3.64
CA GLN A 21 7.81 2.71 -3.57
C GLN A 21 8.80 1.77 -4.26
N ASN A 22 8.67 0.45 -4.07
CA ASN A 22 9.52 -0.54 -4.71
C ASN A 22 9.48 -0.44 -6.24
N VAL A 23 8.29 -0.34 -6.84
CA VAL A 23 8.18 -0.23 -8.30
C VAL A 23 8.75 1.08 -8.84
N ILE A 24 8.69 2.16 -8.06
CA ILE A 24 9.35 3.44 -8.39
C ILE A 24 10.87 3.30 -8.29
N ASP A 25 11.37 2.68 -7.23
CA ASP A 25 12.80 2.43 -7.02
C ASP A 25 13.38 1.53 -8.13
N GLU A 26 12.58 0.58 -8.63
CA GLU A 26 12.94 -0.33 -9.71
C GLU A 26 12.91 0.32 -11.11
N GLY A 27 12.25 1.48 -11.28
CA GLY A 27 12.31 2.24 -12.52
C GLY A 27 10.95 2.66 -13.09
N THR A 28 9.83 2.22 -12.50
CA THR A 28 8.50 2.65 -12.94
C THR A 28 8.30 4.15 -12.62
N PRO A 29 7.87 4.98 -13.59
CA PRO A 29 7.61 6.39 -13.32
C PRO A 29 6.57 6.60 -12.22
N VAL A 30 6.79 7.60 -11.38
CA VAL A 30 5.86 7.97 -10.27
C VAL A 30 4.42 8.08 -10.75
N ALA A 31 4.18 8.78 -11.86
CA ALA A 31 2.84 8.96 -12.40
C ALA A 31 2.15 7.64 -12.79
N VAL A 32 2.90 6.66 -13.29
CA VAL A 32 2.38 5.32 -13.62
C VAL A 32 2.06 4.54 -12.35
N ALA A 33 2.97 4.57 -11.37
CA ALA A 33 2.79 3.86 -10.11
C ALA A 33 1.56 4.38 -9.33
N GLU A 34 1.35 5.69 -9.28
CA GLU A 34 0.18 6.30 -8.61
C GLU A 34 -1.11 6.03 -9.37
N LYS A 35 -1.10 6.20 -10.69
CA LYS A 35 -2.27 5.96 -11.53
C LYS A 35 -2.74 4.51 -11.51
N ALA A 36 -1.82 3.57 -11.34
CA ALA A 36 -2.12 2.14 -11.24
C ALA A 36 -3.15 1.80 -10.17
N VAL A 37 -3.21 2.55 -9.07
CA VAL A 37 -4.09 2.28 -7.92
C VAL A 37 -5.29 3.23 -7.83
N GLU A 38 -5.44 4.19 -8.75
CA GLU A 38 -6.63 5.04 -8.84
C GLU A 38 -7.95 4.25 -8.94
N PRO A 39 -8.03 3.12 -9.70
CA PRO A 39 -9.26 2.32 -9.76
C PRO A 39 -9.72 1.73 -8.43
N LEU A 40 -8.86 1.69 -7.41
CA LEU A 40 -9.23 1.25 -6.06
C LEU A 40 -10.12 2.27 -5.34
N GLY A 41 -10.21 3.51 -5.84
CA GLY A 41 -11.07 4.55 -5.29
C GLY A 41 -10.65 5.06 -3.90
N LEU A 42 -9.37 4.97 -3.58
CA LEU A 42 -8.83 5.51 -2.32
C LEU A 42 -9.00 7.04 -2.24
N PRO A 43 -9.16 7.60 -1.04
CA PRO A 43 -9.46 9.04 -0.88
C PRO A 43 -8.31 9.96 -1.35
N MET A 44 -7.10 9.44 -1.45
CA MET A 44 -5.93 10.16 -1.95
C MET A 44 -4.92 9.18 -2.55
N SER A 45 -4.04 9.70 -3.40
CA SER A 45 -2.97 8.87 -3.98
C SER A 45 -1.92 8.49 -2.94
N PRO A 46 -1.15 7.40 -3.15
CA PRO A 46 -0.18 6.89 -2.19
C PRO A 46 0.84 7.94 -1.72
N LEU A 47 1.47 8.67 -2.64
CA LEU A 47 2.49 9.64 -2.25
C LEU A 47 1.88 10.90 -1.62
N VAL A 48 0.65 11.28 -1.95
CA VAL A 48 -0.10 12.35 -1.24
C VAL A 48 -0.41 11.91 0.19
N LEU A 49 -0.79 10.65 0.41
CA LEU A 49 -0.96 10.11 1.76
C LEU A 49 0.36 10.12 2.54
N LEU A 50 1.46 9.75 1.90
CA LEU A 50 2.79 9.78 2.52
C LEU A 50 3.23 11.20 2.88
N GLU A 51 2.90 12.20 2.05
CA GLU A 51 3.07 13.61 2.36
C GLU A 51 2.28 14.04 3.61
N LEU A 52 1.00 13.66 3.67
CA LEU A 52 0.11 13.98 4.80
C LEU A 52 0.61 13.40 6.12
N VAL A 53 1.08 12.15 6.10
CA VAL A 53 1.68 11.47 7.27
C VAL A 53 3.05 12.05 7.61
N GLY A 54 3.77 12.48 6.61
CA GLY A 54 5.16 12.95 6.68
C GLY A 54 6.16 11.87 6.26
N PRO A 55 7.01 12.14 5.24
CA PRO A 55 7.97 11.17 4.71
C PRO A 55 8.90 10.56 5.76
N ALA A 56 9.33 11.36 6.76
CA ALA A 56 10.18 10.88 7.85
C ALA A 56 9.47 9.86 8.75
N ILE A 57 8.17 10.04 9.00
CA ILE A 57 7.34 9.09 9.76
C ILE A 57 7.16 7.81 8.94
N GLY A 58 6.84 7.94 7.64
CA GLY A 58 6.71 6.80 6.74
C GLY A 58 7.99 5.96 6.66
N LEU A 59 9.14 6.62 6.55
CA LEU A 59 10.45 5.97 6.57
C LEU A 59 10.68 5.20 7.88
N HIS A 60 10.44 5.84 9.02
CA HIS A 60 10.61 5.22 10.34
C HIS A 60 9.72 3.98 10.52
N VAL A 61 8.47 4.04 10.07
CA VAL A 61 7.54 2.89 10.11
C VAL A 61 8.05 1.76 9.21
N SER A 62 8.51 2.08 7.98
CA SER A 62 9.08 1.10 7.06
C SER A 62 10.32 0.42 7.64
N GLU A 63 11.22 1.16 8.26
CA GLU A 63 12.40 0.62 8.95
C GLU A 63 12.02 -0.29 10.13
N THR A 64 10.99 0.09 10.88
CA THR A 64 10.50 -0.69 12.03
C THR A 64 9.90 -2.01 11.57
N LEU A 65 9.07 -1.99 10.52
CA LEU A 65 8.49 -3.20 9.95
C LEU A 65 9.52 -4.06 9.22
N ASN A 66 10.49 -3.48 8.54
CA ASN A 66 11.60 -4.22 7.94
C ASN A 66 12.42 -4.98 9.01
N ARG A 67 12.69 -4.37 10.17
CA ARG A 67 13.37 -5.06 11.27
C ARG A 67 12.54 -6.21 11.85
N ALA A 68 11.22 -6.05 11.92
CA ALA A 68 10.32 -7.07 12.45
C ALA A 68 10.07 -8.21 11.43
N PHE A 69 9.99 -7.87 10.15
CA PHE A 69 9.60 -8.76 9.05
C PHE A 69 10.44 -8.48 7.79
N PRO A 70 11.76 -8.80 7.79
CA PRO A 70 12.68 -8.41 6.71
C PRO A 70 12.33 -9.00 5.34
N ASP A 71 11.67 -10.15 5.31
CA ASP A 71 11.26 -10.83 4.07
C ASP A 71 9.97 -10.24 3.45
N ARG A 72 9.32 -9.31 4.13
CA ARG A 72 8.00 -8.77 3.73
C ARG A 72 7.97 -7.27 3.51
N PHE A 73 8.80 -6.55 4.24
CA PHE A 73 8.85 -5.09 4.20
C PHE A 73 10.24 -4.62 3.79
N THR A 74 10.28 -3.68 2.86
CA THR A 74 11.50 -3.05 2.37
C THR A 74 11.58 -1.61 2.84
N VAL A 75 12.76 -1.03 2.76
CA VAL A 75 13.00 0.40 3.01
C VAL A 75 13.42 1.02 1.69
N SER A 76 12.60 1.92 1.15
CA SER A 76 12.88 2.59 -0.10
C SER A 76 14.09 3.51 0.01
N PRO A 77 15.12 3.33 -0.84
CA PRO A 77 16.26 4.23 -0.90
C PRO A 77 15.87 5.63 -1.41
N ASN A 78 14.86 5.72 -2.27
CA ASN A 78 14.34 6.99 -2.75
C ASN A 78 13.63 7.77 -1.64
N LEU A 79 12.78 7.10 -0.83
CA LEU A 79 12.17 7.73 0.33
C LEU A 79 13.25 8.22 1.33
N ALA A 80 14.26 7.40 1.58
CA ALA A 80 15.38 7.79 2.46
C ALA A 80 16.13 9.02 1.91
N ALA A 81 16.31 9.12 0.59
CA ALA A 81 16.94 10.28 -0.05
C ALA A 81 16.08 11.55 0.10
N VAL A 82 14.77 11.45 -0.09
CA VAL A 82 13.80 12.55 0.09
C VAL A 82 13.84 13.07 1.53
N VAL A 83 13.80 12.17 2.52
CA VAL A 83 13.89 12.52 3.95
C VAL A 83 15.23 13.14 4.29
N LYS A 84 16.34 12.59 3.79
CA LYS A 84 17.69 13.13 4.00
C LYS A 84 17.85 14.54 3.42
N ALA A 85 17.18 14.84 2.31
CA ALA A 85 17.17 16.18 1.70
C ALA A 85 16.26 17.18 2.45
N GLY A 86 15.57 16.75 3.52
CA GLY A 86 14.69 17.61 4.31
C GLY A 86 13.38 17.96 3.60
N LYS A 87 13.00 17.22 2.56
CA LYS A 87 11.76 17.45 1.83
C LYS A 87 10.56 16.97 2.68
N ARG A 88 9.48 17.76 2.62
CA ARG A 88 8.23 17.49 3.36
C ARG A 88 7.22 16.68 2.57
N GLY A 89 7.45 16.49 1.26
CA GLY A 89 6.57 15.79 0.35
C GLY A 89 7.22 15.51 -0.99
N PHE A 90 6.42 15.02 -1.90
CA PHE A 90 6.83 14.67 -3.26
C PHE A 90 6.35 15.69 -4.29
N TYR A 91 5.38 16.53 -3.93
CA TYR A 91 4.68 17.42 -4.86
C TYR A 91 4.81 18.89 -4.50
N VAL A 92 4.70 19.72 -5.53
CA VAL A 92 4.41 21.16 -5.45
C VAL A 92 2.98 21.39 -5.94
N TYR A 93 2.33 22.44 -5.44
CA TYR A 93 0.91 22.74 -5.67
C TYR A 93 0.69 24.11 -6.30
N ASP A 94 1.69 24.67 -6.99
CA ASP A 94 1.68 26.02 -7.54
C ASP A 94 0.59 26.22 -8.61
N SER A 95 0.27 25.15 -9.35
CA SER A 95 -0.82 25.15 -10.37
C SER A 95 -2.20 24.81 -9.79
N GLY A 96 -2.30 24.56 -8.48
CA GLY A 96 -3.52 24.05 -7.83
C GLY A 96 -3.75 22.54 -7.99
N LYS A 97 -2.81 21.86 -8.64
CA LYS A 97 -2.77 20.39 -8.75
C LYS A 97 -1.41 19.88 -8.25
N PRO A 98 -1.34 18.63 -7.73
CA PRO A 98 -0.07 18.05 -7.36
C PRO A 98 0.78 17.82 -8.62
N GLU A 99 1.97 18.42 -8.66
CA GLU A 99 2.99 18.20 -9.67
C GLU A 99 4.26 17.71 -8.97
N LEU A 100 4.92 16.67 -9.50
CA LEU A 100 6.13 16.15 -8.89
C LEU A 100 7.18 17.28 -8.76
N ASP A 101 7.63 17.53 -7.53
CA ASP A 101 8.66 18.54 -7.25
C ASP A 101 9.92 18.23 -8.07
N PRO A 102 10.40 19.14 -8.93
CA PRO A 102 11.60 18.91 -9.75
C PRO A 102 12.85 18.57 -8.91
N GLU A 103 12.95 19.13 -7.70
CA GLU A 103 14.07 18.80 -6.80
C GLU A 103 13.94 17.38 -6.23
N VAL A 104 12.72 16.93 -5.95
CA VAL A 104 12.47 15.55 -5.56
C VAL A 104 12.73 14.62 -6.74
N ALA A 105 12.22 14.95 -7.94
CA ALA A 105 12.48 14.17 -9.15
C ALA A 105 13.97 13.95 -9.40
N ALA A 106 14.80 14.95 -9.13
CA ALA A 106 16.26 14.85 -9.26
C ALA A 106 16.93 13.95 -8.21
N LEU A 107 16.26 13.71 -7.07
CA LEU A 107 16.74 12.80 -6.02
C LEU A 107 16.40 11.33 -6.32
N LEU A 108 15.32 11.08 -7.06
CA LEU A 108 14.84 9.73 -7.33
C LEU A 108 15.81 8.99 -8.25
N LYS A 109 16.38 7.91 -7.75
CA LYS A 109 17.14 6.98 -8.56
C LYS A 109 16.15 6.03 -9.24
N GLN A 110 16.28 5.91 -10.54
CA GLN A 110 15.46 5.00 -11.34
C GLN A 110 16.28 3.76 -11.68
N GLY A 111 15.71 2.59 -11.42
CA GLY A 111 16.19 1.33 -11.99
C GLY A 111 15.74 1.17 -13.44
N ASP A 112 15.93 -0.03 -13.99
CA ASP A 112 15.68 -0.32 -15.40
C ASP A 112 14.38 -1.13 -15.64
N SER A 113 13.61 -1.42 -14.57
CA SER A 113 12.38 -2.21 -14.64
C SER A 113 11.15 -1.31 -14.64
N VAL A 114 10.54 -1.14 -15.81
CA VAL A 114 9.32 -0.34 -15.99
C VAL A 114 8.12 -1.28 -16.10
N LEU A 115 7.16 -1.14 -15.17
CA LEU A 115 5.92 -1.88 -15.17
C LEU A 115 4.77 -1.04 -15.75
N SER A 116 3.78 -1.72 -16.36
CA SER A 116 2.50 -1.10 -16.72
C SER A 116 1.62 -0.86 -15.48
N GLU A 117 0.60 0.00 -15.60
CA GLU A 117 -0.38 0.25 -14.53
C GLU A 117 -1.02 -1.05 -14.01
N ASP A 118 -1.39 -1.97 -14.92
CA ASP A 118 -2.00 -3.25 -14.52
C ASP A 118 -1.02 -4.16 -13.78
N GLN A 119 0.25 -4.18 -14.19
CA GLN A 119 1.29 -4.95 -13.51
C GLN A 119 1.59 -4.39 -12.12
N VAL A 120 1.66 -3.06 -11.99
CA VAL A 120 1.83 -2.41 -10.69
C VAL A 120 0.65 -2.73 -9.76
N ARG A 121 -0.59 -2.55 -10.25
CA ARG A 121 -1.80 -2.86 -9.48
C ARG A 121 -1.84 -4.32 -9.03
N ALA A 122 -1.57 -5.25 -9.92
CA ALA A 122 -1.54 -6.68 -9.59
C ALA A 122 -0.50 -6.96 -8.50
N ARG A 123 0.72 -6.45 -8.62
CA ARG A 123 1.80 -6.63 -7.65
C ARG A 123 1.43 -6.07 -6.27
N VAL A 124 0.85 -4.88 -6.23
CA VAL A 124 0.40 -4.25 -4.97
C VAL A 124 -0.69 -5.07 -4.30
N LEU A 125 -1.69 -5.53 -5.05
CA LEU A 125 -2.78 -6.35 -4.52
C LEU A 125 -2.29 -7.72 -4.04
N ASP A 126 -1.36 -8.34 -4.76
CA ASP A 126 -0.75 -9.61 -4.35
C ASP A 126 0.00 -9.47 -3.03
N ALA A 127 0.78 -8.40 -2.87
CA ALA A 127 1.51 -8.12 -1.64
C ALA A 127 0.58 -7.88 -0.45
N VAL A 128 -0.50 -7.13 -0.66
CA VAL A 128 -1.52 -6.89 0.37
C VAL A 128 -2.26 -8.17 0.73
N ALA A 129 -2.66 -8.98 -0.25
CA ALA A 129 -3.31 -10.27 0.00
C ALA A 129 -2.40 -11.23 0.77
N GLN A 130 -1.11 -11.29 0.43
CA GLN A 130 -0.12 -12.06 1.17
C GLN A 130 -0.05 -11.61 2.64
N GLU A 131 0.07 -10.32 2.89
CA GLU A 131 0.19 -9.78 4.24
C GLU A 131 -1.07 -10.04 5.08
N ILE A 132 -2.26 -9.90 4.49
CA ILE A 132 -3.54 -10.26 5.12
C ILE A 132 -3.55 -11.74 5.51
N GLY A 133 -3.17 -12.64 4.60
CA GLY A 133 -3.09 -14.06 4.87
C GLY A 133 -2.13 -14.40 6.03
N LEU A 134 -0.99 -13.74 6.07
CA LEU A 134 0.00 -13.91 7.16
C LEU A 134 -0.52 -13.37 8.49
N MET A 135 -1.19 -12.22 8.51
CA MET A 135 -1.79 -11.66 9.73
C MET A 135 -2.88 -12.57 10.32
N LEU A 136 -3.69 -13.19 9.48
CA LEU A 136 -4.68 -14.19 9.90
C LEU A 136 -4.00 -15.44 10.47
N ALA A 137 -2.97 -15.96 9.80
CA ALA A 137 -2.22 -17.12 10.25
C ALA A 137 -1.46 -16.88 11.57
N GLU A 138 -0.96 -15.66 11.78
CA GLU A 138 -0.30 -15.22 13.01
C GLU A 138 -1.31 -14.93 14.16
N GLY A 139 -2.61 -14.92 13.87
CA GLY A 139 -3.66 -14.59 14.82
C GLY A 139 -3.60 -13.15 15.30
N VAL A 140 -3.16 -12.22 14.46
CA VAL A 140 -3.18 -10.77 14.76
C VAL A 140 -4.61 -10.28 14.87
N VAL A 141 -5.47 -10.81 14.01
CA VAL A 141 -6.94 -10.65 14.04
C VAL A 141 -7.60 -12.02 14.08
N ALA A 142 -8.86 -12.09 14.52
CA ALA A 142 -9.60 -13.34 14.59
C ALA A 142 -10.12 -13.76 13.21
N GLU A 143 -10.58 -12.82 12.42
CA GLU A 143 -11.21 -13.05 11.13
C GLU A 143 -10.95 -11.91 10.13
N ALA A 144 -11.20 -12.18 8.85
CA ALA A 144 -10.91 -11.24 7.76
C ALA A 144 -11.74 -9.94 7.87
N GLN A 145 -13.00 -10.03 8.36
CA GLN A 145 -13.88 -8.89 8.55
C GLN A 145 -13.31 -7.87 9.56
N ASP A 146 -12.50 -8.30 10.53
CA ASP A 146 -11.80 -7.39 11.45
C ASP A 146 -10.84 -6.47 10.68
N ILE A 147 -10.19 -6.99 9.64
CA ILE A 147 -9.30 -6.22 8.75
C ILE A 147 -10.11 -5.21 7.95
N ASP A 148 -11.24 -5.64 7.37
CA ASP A 148 -12.11 -4.76 6.60
C ASP A 148 -12.62 -3.60 7.45
N LEU A 149 -13.10 -3.88 8.65
CA LEU A 149 -13.55 -2.85 9.59
C LEU A 149 -12.42 -1.87 9.94
N CYS A 150 -11.23 -2.39 10.23
CA CYS A 150 -10.06 -1.56 10.55
C CYS A 150 -9.68 -0.64 9.39
N LEU A 151 -9.65 -1.14 8.15
CA LEU A 151 -9.26 -0.35 6.98
C LEU A 151 -10.32 0.65 6.55
N ILE A 152 -11.61 0.29 6.62
CA ILE A 152 -12.70 1.23 6.32
C ILE A 152 -12.69 2.39 7.31
N THR A 153 -12.56 2.11 8.60
CA THR A 153 -12.64 3.14 9.64
C THR A 153 -11.33 3.88 9.86
N GLY A 154 -10.20 3.23 9.68
CA GLY A 154 -8.88 3.78 10.00
C GLY A 154 -8.07 4.28 8.81
N ALA A 155 -8.35 3.83 7.60
CA ALA A 155 -7.63 4.20 6.38
C ALA A 155 -8.52 4.78 5.27
N GLY A 156 -9.85 4.85 5.49
CA GLY A 156 -10.77 5.31 4.48
C GLY A 156 -10.88 4.38 3.28
N TRP A 157 -10.66 3.07 3.47
CA TRP A 157 -10.87 2.12 2.39
C TRP A 157 -12.32 2.20 1.89
N PRO A 158 -12.55 2.21 0.58
CA PRO A 158 -13.88 2.42 0.02
C PRO A 158 -14.90 1.38 0.50
N PHE A 159 -15.86 1.82 1.33
CA PHE A 159 -16.86 0.93 1.92
C PHE A 159 -17.81 0.32 0.87
N HIS A 160 -18.00 1.00 -0.26
CA HIS A 160 -18.83 0.50 -1.36
C HIS A 160 -18.26 -0.76 -2.05
N LEU A 161 -16.96 -1.02 -1.85
CA LEU A 161 -16.30 -2.26 -2.28
C LEU A 161 -16.54 -3.42 -1.30
N GLY A 162 -17.19 -3.15 -0.15
CA GLY A 162 -17.49 -4.13 0.90
C GLY A 162 -16.32 -4.39 1.85
N GLY A 163 -15.17 -3.74 1.64
CA GLY A 163 -13.92 -3.96 2.32
C GLY A 163 -12.82 -4.44 1.38
N ILE A 164 -11.60 -4.60 1.90
CA ILE A 164 -10.47 -5.06 1.10
C ILE A 164 -10.55 -6.57 0.85
N THR A 165 -10.95 -7.36 1.84
CA THR A 165 -10.95 -8.83 1.70
C THR A 165 -12.02 -9.31 0.72
N PRO A 166 -13.28 -8.82 0.70
CA PRO A 166 -14.22 -9.18 -0.33
C PRO A 166 -13.84 -8.64 -1.72
N TYR A 167 -13.14 -7.51 -1.79
CA TYR A 167 -12.60 -7.03 -3.07
C TYR A 167 -11.54 -8.01 -3.62
N LEU A 168 -10.57 -8.41 -2.81
CA LEU A 168 -9.53 -9.37 -3.21
C LEU A 168 -10.09 -10.73 -3.60
N ASP A 169 -11.17 -11.18 -2.93
CA ASP A 169 -11.87 -12.42 -3.26
C ASP A 169 -12.55 -12.34 -4.64
N ARG A 170 -13.26 -11.23 -4.93
CA ARG A 170 -13.92 -11.03 -6.23
C ARG A 170 -12.93 -10.93 -7.40
N GLU A 171 -11.78 -10.31 -7.17
CA GLU A 171 -10.72 -10.18 -8.17
C GLU A 171 -9.86 -11.46 -8.30
N GLY A 172 -10.18 -12.52 -7.52
CA GLY A 172 -9.43 -13.80 -7.53
C GLY A 172 -8.01 -13.70 -6.99
N VAL A 173 -7.67 -12.58 -6.33
CA VAL A 173 -6.32 -12.34 -5.80
C VAL A 173 -6.04 -13.24 -4.61
N SER A 174 -7.02 -13.39 -3.70
CA SER A 174 -6.90 -14.26 -2.52
C SER A 174 -6.68 -15.71 -2.90
N ASP A 175 -7.41 -16.24 -3.88
CA ASP A 175 -7.20 -17.60 -4.39
C ASP A 175 -5.81 -17.77 -5.00
N ARG A 176 -5.38 -16.80 -5.82
CA ARG A 176 -4.07 -16.85 -6.47
C ARG A 176 -2.92 -16.81 -5.47
N VAL A 177 -3.02 -15.98 -4.41
CA VAL A 177 -1.92 -15.72 -3.47
C VAL A 177 -1.95 -16.70 -2.28
N ASN A 178 -3.15 -16.98 -1.73
CA ASN A 178 -3.32 -17.75 -0.50
C ASN A 178 -3.97 -19.13 -0.71
N GLY A 179 -4.33 -19.47 -1.96
CA GLY A 179 -4.95 -20.75 -2.32
C GLY A 179 -6.40 -20.92 -1.88
N LYS A 180 -7.02 -19.86 -1.37
CA LYS A 180 -8.43 -19.83 -0.94
C LYS A 180 -8.94 -18.41 -0.75
N PRO A 181 -10.27 -18.17 -0.83
CA PRO A 181 -10.87 -16.91 -0.43
C PRO A 181 -10.63 -16.59 1.05
N PHE A 182 -10.68 -15.32 1.40
CA PHE A 182 -10.63 -14.86 2.80
C PHE A 182 -11.97 -15.08 3.51
N LEU A 183 -13.07 -14.92 2.77
CA LEU A 183 -14.42 -14.97 3.31
C LEU A 183 -15.12 -16.28 2.97
N ALA A 184 -15.97 -16.75 3.89
CA ALA A 184 -16.84 -17.87 3.61
C ALA A 184 -17.89 -17.51 2.54
N PRO A 185 -18.38 -18.48 1.74
CA PRO A 185 -19.45 -18.23 0.78
C PRO A 185 -20.67 -17.57 1.42
N GLY A 186 -21.18 -16.53 0.80
CA GLY A 186 -22.34 -15.75 1.28
C GLY A 186 -21.99 -14.64 2.29
N VAL A 187 -20.75 -14.57 2.78
CA VAL A 187 -20.29 -13.44 3.58
C VAL A 187 -19.86 -12.31 2.66
N ALA A 188 -20.37 -11.10 2.92
CA ALA A 188 -20.11 -9.90 2.11
C ALA A 188 -20.31 -10.11 0.59
N SER A 189 -21.21 -11.00 0.21
CA SER A 189 -21.62 -11.17 -1.18
C SER A 189 -22.34 -9.89 -1.64
N VAL A 190 -21.65 -9.08 -2.44
CA VAL A 190 -22.26 -7.96 -3.13
C VAL A 190 -22.97 -8.56 -4.35
N PRO A 191 -24.27 -8.28 -4.56
CA PRO A 191 -24.95 -8.69 -5.78
C PRO A 191 -24.18 -8.16 -7.00
N ALA A 192 -24.02 -9.00 -8.02
CA ALA A 192 -23.41 -8.62 -9.29
C ALA A 192 -24.21 -7.51 -9.99
#